data_2876b4fda3def9e849d056b5cb376514
#
_entry.id   2876b4fda3def9e849d056b5cb376514
#
_cell.length_a   1.000
_cell.length_b   1.000
_cell.length_c   1.000
_cell.angle_alpha   90.00
_cell.angle_beta   90.00
_cell.angle_gamma   90.00
#
_symmetry.space_group_name_H-M   'P 1'
#
loop_
_entity.id
_entity.type
_entity.pdbx_description
1 polymer ?
#
loop_
_entity_poly.entity_id
_entity_poly.type
_entity_poly.pdbx_seq_one_letter_code
_entity_poly.pdbx_strand_id
1 'polypeptide(L)'
;MNNTQCILDALKIATDTKAFELGEGVLHRAPALFKEYFPNRKAVIVADNNTWKAAGEAVDASMREAGIPCERFLIEEEEFHADWPYVERIDEMLDRTGAVAVAVGSGVINDLCKLASFHHGQSYLCVATAASVDGYSSSGAVVSRDGAKLLSLIHI
;
A
#
# COMPACT_ATOMS: atom_id res chain seq x y z
N MET A 1 7.53 20.64 -19.75
CA MET A 1 8.27 19.76 -18.82
C MET A 1 7.72 18.37 -18.97
N ASN A 2 8.55 17.35 -19.11
CA ASN A 2 8.08 15.97 -19.21
C ASN A 2 7.62 15.52 -17.81
N ASN A 3 6.45 14.89 -17.70
CA ASN A 3 5.89 14.41 -16.41
C ASN A 3 6.90 13.58 -15.60
N THR A 4 7.71 12.77 -16.28
CA THR A 4 8.77 11.97 -15.64
C THR A 4 9.80 12.85 -14.92
N GLN A 5 10.21 13.97 -15.51
CA GLN A 5 11.20 14.84 -14.87
C GLN A 5 10.61 15.53 -13.63
N CYS A 6 9.34 15.96 -13.67
CA CYS A 6 8.67 16.53 -12.50
C CYS A 6 8.59 15.53 -11.34
N ILE A 7 8.29 14.27 -11.63
CA ILE A 7 8.26 13.20 -10.62
C ILE A 7 9.64 12.98 -10.01
N LEU A 8 10.68 12.87 -10.83
CA LEU A 8 12.05 12.70 -10.34
C LEU A 8 12.51 13.87 -9.47
N ASP A 9 12.16 15.11 -9.85
CA ASP A 9 12.52 16.28 -9.06
C ASP A 9 11.72 16.34 -7.73
N ALA A 10 10.46 15.96 -7.72
CA ALA A 10 9.67 15.83 -6.51
C ALA A 10 10.23 14.76 -5.55
N LEU A 11 10.64 13.60 -6.08
CA LEU A 11 11.23 12.53 -5.26
C LEU A 11 12.56 12.91 -4.60
N LYS A 12 13.32 13.84 -5.18
CA LYS A 12 14.57 14.33 -4.56
C LYS A 12 14.36 15.09 -3.25
N ILE A 13 13.17 15.70 -3.08
CA ILE A 13 12.82 16.48 -1.88
C ILE A 13 11.81 15.75 -0.99
N ALA A 14 11.24 14.64 -1.45
CA ALA A 14 10.32 13.81 -0.66
C ALA A 14 11.09 13.09 0.45
N THR A 15 10.57 13.14 1.67
CA THR A 15 11.16 12.45 2.82
C THR A 15 10.69 11.00 2.91
N ASP A 16 9.41 10.75 2.63
CA ASP A 16 8.72 9.49 2.92
C ASP A 16 8.50 8.63 1.67
N THR A 17 8.20 9.26 0.52
CA THR A 17 8.03 8.54 -0.75
C THR A 17 9.40 8.27 -1.39
N LYS A 18 9.78 7.01 -1.49
CA LYS A 18 11.08 6.58 -2.04
C LYS A 18 11.05 6.31 -3.54
N ALA A 19 9.90 5.88 -4.06
CA ALA A 19 9.70 5.60 -5.47
C ALA A 19 8.29 5.97 -5.90
N PHE A 20 8.14 6.35 -7.15
CA PHE A 20 6.84 6.65 -7.76
C PHE A 20 6.89 6.29 -9.24
N GLU A 21 6.03 5.40 -9.66
CA GLU A 21 5.87 4.98 -11.06
C GLU A 21 4.49 5.42 -11.56
N LEU A 22 4.44 6.07 -12.69
CA LEU A 22 3.21 6.51 -13.33
C LEU A 22 3.27 6.25 -14.82
N GLY A 23 2.27 5.61 -15.37
CA GLY A 23 2.15 5.38 -16.80
C GLY A 23 1.23 4.21 -17.11
N GLU A 24 1.03 3.98 -18.40
CA GLU A 24 0.27 2.84 -18.88
C GLU A 24 1.07 1.54 -18.62
N GLY A 25 0.39 0.54 -18.06
CA GLY A 25 0.97 -0.78 -17.81
C GLY A 25 1.99 -0.85 -16.67
N VAL A 26 2.16 0.20 -15.84
CA VAL A 26 3.18 0.20 -14.75
C VAL A 26 2.92 -0.85 -13.67
N LEU A 27 1.74 -1.46 -13.62
CA LEU A 27 1.39 -2.48 -12.64
C LEU A 27 2.42 -3.63 -12.59
N HIS A 28 2.92 -4.08 -13.73
CA HIS A 28 3.92 -5.15 -13.79
C HIS A 28 5.31 -4.75 -13.29
N ARG A 29 5.52 -3.47 -12.96
CA ARG A 29 6.74 -3.00 -12.31
C ARG A 29 6.73 -3.26 -10.80
N ALA A 30 5.56 -3.55 -10.20
CA ALA A 30 5.42 -3.76 -8.77
C ALA A 30 6.40 -4.79 -8.19
N PRO A 31 6.63 -5.98 -8.80
CA PRO A 31 7.60 -6.94 -8.29
C PRO A 31 9.05 -6.44 -8.30
N ALA A 32 9.42 -5.68 -9.33
CA ALA A 32 10.76 -5.11 -9.42
C ALA A 32 11.01 -4.08 -8.33
N LEU A 33 10.06 -3.15 -8.13
CA LEU A 33 10.10 -2.17 -7.05
C LEU A 33 10.11 -2.86 -5.68
N PHE A 34 9.27 -3.87 -5.48
CA PHE A 34 9.25 -4.60 -4.22
C PHE A 34 10.62 -5.23 -3.90
N LYS A 35 11.26 -5.88 -4.86
CA LYS A 35 12.59 -6.47 -4.66
C LYS A 35 13.68 -5.44 -4.39
N GLU A 36 13.58 -4.28 -5.03
CA GLU A 36 14.54 -3.18 -4.86
C GLU A 36 14.50 -2.59 -3.45
N TYR A 37 13.28 -2.32 -2.96
CA TYR A 37 13.09 -1.64 -1.66
C TYR A 37 12.91 -2.60 -0.48
N PHE A 38 12.53 -3.85 -0.73
CA PHE A 38 12.29 -4.88 0.29
C PHE A 38 13.00 -6.20 -0.05
N PRO A 39 14.34 -6.19 -0.16
CA PRO A 39 15.08 -7.37 -0.57
C PRO A 39 14.85 -8.54 0.40
N ASN A 40 14.57 -9.73 -0.15
CA ASN A 40 14.34 -10.97 0.61
C ASN A 40 13.15 -10.94 1.58
N ARG A 41 12.20 -10.01 1.40
CA ARG A 41 10.99 -9.94 2.21
C ARG A 41 9.82 -10.66 1.53
N LYS A 42 8.87 -11.08 2.36
CA LYS A 42 7.55 -11.56 1.93
C LYS A 42 6.61 -10.38 1.76
N ALA A 43 5.57 -10.54 0.96
CA ALA A 43 4.51 -9.55 0.78
C ALA A 43 3.19 -10.03 1.41
N VAL A 44 2.43 -9.11 1.99
CA VAL A 44 1.00 -9.29 2.27
C VAL A 44 0.22 -8.32 1.38
N ILE A 45 -0.53 -8.86 0.43
CA ILE A 45 -1.36 -8.06 -0.46
C ILE A 45 -2.68 -7.77 0.26
N VAL A 46 -2.92 -6.50 0.52
CA VAL A 46 -4.13 -6.00 1.19
C VAL A 46 -5.03 -5.36 0.14
N ALA A 47 -6.26 -5.85 0.02
CA ALA A 47 -7.25 -5.37 -0.95
C ALA A 47 -8.67 -5.62 -0.43
N ASP A 48 -9.66 -5.01 -1.05
CA ASP A 48 -11.06 -5.40 -0.99
C ASP A 48 -11.45 -6.22 -2.22
N ASN A 49 -12.69 -6.75 -2.25
CA ASN A 49 -13.18 -7.56 -3.36
C ASN A 49 -13.14 -6.84 -4.73
N ASN A 50 -13.35 -5.54 -4.76
CA ASN A 50 -13.36 -4.76 -6.01
C ASN A 50 -11.93 -4.49 -6.47
N THR A 51 -11.08 -4.03 -5.56
CA THR A 51 -9.68 -3.71 -5.89
C THR A 51 -8.84 -4.96 -6.13
N TRP A 52 -9.22 -6.10 -5.51
CA TRP A 52 -8.66 -7.41 -5.84
C TRP A 52 -8.87 -7.77 -7.31
N LYS A 53 -10.12 -7.68 -7.79
CA LYS A 53 -10.45 -7.94 -9.20
C LYS A 53 -9.82 -6.91 -10.15
N ALA A 54 -9.74 -5.65 -9.74
CA ALA A 54 -9.20 -4.58 -10.57
C ALA A 54 -7.69 -4.67 -10.79
N ALA A 55 -6.92 -5.06 -9.76
CA ALA A 55 -5.47 -5.07 -9.79
C ALA A 55 -4.82 -6.16 -8.91
N GLY A 56 -5.47 -6.56 -7.81
CA GLY A 56 -4.89 -7.46 -6.81
C GLY A 56 -4.48 -8.81 -7.38
N GLU A 57 -5.32 -9.42 -8.22
CA GLU A 57 -5.01 -10.70 -8.88
C GLU A 57 -3.75 -10.60 -9.75
N ALA A 58 -3.63 -9.52 -10.52
CA ALA A 58 -2.48 -9.32 -11.39
C ALA A 58 -1.20 -9.04 -10.59
N VAL A 59 -1.30 -8.30 -9.48
CA VAL A 59 -0.18 -8.06 -8.55
C VAL A 59 0.25 -9.38 -7.90
N ASP A 60 -0.67 -10.15 -7.33
CA ASP A 60 -0.36 -11.45 -6.70
C ASP A 60 0.33 -12.39 -7.70
N ALA A 61 -0.23 -12.53 -8.90
CA ALA A 61 0.35 -13.36 -9.94
C ALA A 61 1.77 -12.93 -10.31
N SER A 62 1.98 -11.64 -10.58
CA SER A 62 3.29 -11.12 -10.98
C SER A 62 4.33 -11.19 -9.85
N MET A 63 3.92 -10.99 -8.59
CA MET A 63 4.80 -11.15 -7.42
C MET A 63 5.25 -12.60 -7.26
N ARG A 64 4.32 -13.57 -7.37
CA ARG A 64 4.63 -15.00 -7.28
C ARG A 64 5.51 -15.47 -8.44
N GLU A 65 5.25 -15.02 -9.66
CA GLU A 65 6.09 -15.30 -10.84
C GLU A 65 7.50 -14.76 -10.64
N ALA A 66 7.63 -13.60 -10.01
CA ALA A 66 8.92 -13.05 -9.63
C ALA A 66 9.60 -13.77 -8.44
N GLY A 67 8.98 -14.81 -7.87
CA GLY A 67 9.54 -15.56 -6.74
C GLY A 67 9.41 -14.85 -5.39
N ILE A 68 8.50 -13.87 -5.26
CA ILE A 68 8.20 -13.20 -4.00
C ILE A 68 7.10 -13.98 -3.28
N PRO A 69 7.34 -14.51 -2.06
CA PRO A 69 6.30 -15.18 -1.30
C PRO A 69 5.20 -14.18 -0.92
N CYS A 70 3.96 -14.48 -1.27
CA CYS A 70 2.81 -13.60 -1.03
C CYS A 70 1.74 -14.29 -0.19
N GLU A 71 1.22 -13.59 0.80
CA GLU A 71 -0.02 -13.86 1.49
C GLU A 71 -1.06 -12.80 1.11
N ARG A 72 -2.34 -13.08 1.40
CA ARG A 72 -3.46 -12.19 1.06
C ARG A 72 -4.20 -11.81 2.32
N PHE A 73 -4.57 -10.54 2.39
CA PHE A 73 -5.52 -10.02 3.36
C PHE A 73 -6.65 -9.34 2.58
N LEU A 74 -7.80 -10.00 2.47
CA LEU A 74 -8.96 -9.48 1.75
C LEU A 74 -10.00 -8.97 2.74
N ILE A 75 -10.47 -7.75 2.52
CA ILE A 75 -11.63 -7.16 3.19
C ILE A 75 -12.84 -7.56 2.36
N GLU A 76 -13.63 -8.49 2.88
CA GLU A 76 -14.76 -9.10 2.17
C GLU A 76 -16.08 -8.34 2.36
N GLU A 77 -16.12 -7.42 3.32
CA GLU A 77 -17.27 -6.58 3.60
C GLU A 77 -17.55 -5.66 2.41
N GLU A 78 -18.80 -5.61 1.92
CA GLU A 78 -19.20 -4.79 0.77
C GLU A 78 -19.08 -3.29 1.06
N GLU A 79 -19.42 -2.88 2.29
CA GLU A 79 -19.28 -1.52 2.76
C GLU A 79 -18.35 -1.51 3.97
N PHE A 80 -17.22 -0.85 3.84
CA PHE A 80 -16.26 -0.68 4.92
C PHE A 80 -15.58 0.70 4.83
N HIS A 81 -15.06 1.13 5.95
CA HIS A 81 -14.30 2.37 6.06
C HIS A 81 -12.91 2.08 6.62
N ALA A 82 -12.05 3.09 6.61
CA ALA A 82 -10.76 2.98 7.30
C ALA A 82 -11.00 3.01 8.82
N ASP A 83 -11.34 1.87 9.39
CA ASP A 83 -11.65 1.72 10.80
C ASP A 83 -10.55 0.94 11.53
N TRP A 84 -10.36 1.26 12.80
CA TRP A 84 -9.29 0.72 13.64
C TRP A 84 -9.23 -0.81 13.68
N PRO A 85 -10.33 -1.57 13.74
CA PRO A 85 -10.28 -3.04 13.73
C PRO A 85 -9.58 -3.64 12.50
N TYR A 86 -9.64 -2.98 11.35
CA TYR A 86 -8.90 -3.44 10.17
C TYR A 86 -7.39 -3.20 10.32
N VAL A 87 -6.99 -2.08 10.96
CA VAL A 87 -5.57 -1.84 11.26
C VAL A 87 -5.04 -2.94 12.16
N GLU A 88 -5.74 -3.28 13.25
CA GLU A 88 -5.35 -4.35 14.17
C GLU A 88 -5.20 -5.70 13.45
N ARG A 89 -6.15 -6.06 12.58
CA ARG A 89 -6.08 -7.30 11.80
C ARG A 89 -4.89 -7.31 10.81
N ILE A 90 -4.55 -6.16 10.23
CA ILE A 90 -3.37 -6.05 9.36
C ILE A 90 -2.10 -6.12 10.22
N ASP A 91 -2.05 -5.45 11.37
CA ASP A 91 -0.92 -5.52 12.32
C ASP A 91 -0.64 -6.97 12.72
N GLU A 92 -1.68 -7.72 13.14
CA GLU A 92 -1.55 -9.16 13.48
C GLU A 92 -1.00 -9.98 12.30
N MET A 93 -1.45 -9.67 11.07
CA MET A 93 -0.96 -10.35 9.88
C MET A 93 0.51 -10.05 9.61
N LEU A 94 0.93 -8.80 9.77
CA LEU A 94 2.33 -8.37 9.61
C LEU A 94 3.22 -8.98 10.70
N ASP A 95 2.77 -8.99 11.96
CA ASP A 95 3.49 -9.63 13.08
C ASP A 95 3.71 -11.11 12.83
N ARG A 96 2.66 -11.83 12.45
CA ARG A 96 2.71 -13.27 12.20
C ARG A 96 3.62 -13.66 11.06
N THR A 97 3.64 -12.86 10.00
CA THR A 97 4.33 -13.21 8.74
C THR A 97 5.72 -12.60 8.63
N GLY A 98 5.99 -11.51 9.33
CA GLY A 98 7.17 -10.67 9.11
C GLY A 98 7.22 -10.04 7.72
N ALA A 99 6.06 -9.93 7.05
CA ALA A 99 5.96 -9.47 5.67
C ALA A 99 5.89 -7.94 5.57
N VAL A 100 5.92 -7.45 4.35
CA VAL A 100 5.69 -6.04 3.99
C VAL A 100 4.30 -5.92 3.37
N ALA A 101 3.53 -4.92 3.77
CA ALA A 101 2.23 -4.65 3.19
C ALA A 101 2.36 -4.15 1.74
N VAL A 102 1.51 -4.69 0.86
CA VAL A 102 1.28 -4.21 -0.50
C VAL A 102 -0.18 -3.79 -0.57
N ALA A 103 -0.42 -2.49 -0.42
CA ALA A 103 -1.74 -1.90 -0.48
C ALA A 103 -2.23 -1.85 -1.93
N VAL A 104 -3.23 -2.63 -2.29
CA VAL A 104 -3.85 -2.58 -3.62
C VAL A 104 -5.25 -2.01 -3.47
N GLY A 105 -5.39 -0.71 -3.69
CA GLY A 105 -6.68 -0.07 -3.44
C GLY A 105 -6.70 1.45 -3.59
N SER A 106 -7.79 2.02 -3.11
CA SER A 106 -7.99 3.45 -3.00
C SER A 106 -7.50 4.00 -1.64
N GLY A 107 -7.92 5.18 -1.26
CA GLY A 107 -7.52 5.85 -0.03
C GLY A 107 -7.73 5.02 1.23
N VAL A 108 -8.83 4.28 1.33
CA VAL A 108 -9.14 3.44 2.51
C VAL A 108 -8.07 2.37 2.70
N ILE A 109 -7.81 1.56 1.68
CA ILE A 109 -6.79 0.49 1.76
C ILE A 109 -5.40 1.09 1.99
N ASN A 110 -5.10 2.22 1.33
CA ASN A 110 -3.84 2.93 1.51
C ASN A 110 -3.65 3.38 2.97
N ASP A 111 -4.64 4.02 3.56
CA ASP A 111 -4.55 4.55 4.93
C ASP A 111 -4.43 3.44 5.98
N LEU A 112 -5.16 2.33 5.82
CA LEU A 112 -5.03 1.16 6.68
C LEU A 112 -3.61 0.57 6.64
N CYS A 113 -3.08 0.33 5.43
CA CYS A 113 -1.73 -0.22 5.26
C CYS A 113 -0.64 0.74 5.71
N LYS A 114 -0.80 2.04 5.44
CA LYS A 114 0.12 3.08 5.87
C LYS A 114 0.26 3.10 7.39
N LEU A 115 -0.87 3.11 8.11
CA LEU A 115 -0.87 3.13 9.57
C LEU A 115 -0.31 1.83 10.16
N ALA A 116 -0.73 0.67 9.67
CA ALA A 116 -0.20 -0.62 10.12
C ALA A 116 1.32 -0.72 9.86
N SER A 117 1.79 -0.34 8.67
CA SER A 117 3.23 -0.34 8.38
C SER A 117 4.02 0.60 9.29
N PHE A 118 3.44 1.76 9.63
CA PHE A 118 4.04 2.68 10.59
C PHE A 118 4.20 2.06 11.99
N HIS A 119 3.19 1.32 12.49
CA HIS A 119 3.29 0.60 13.77
C HIS A 119 4.47 -0.38 13.78
N HIS A 120 4.79 -0.97 12.64
CA HIS A 120 5.93 -1.88 12.47
C HIS A 120 7.25 -1.19 12.11
N GLY A 121 7.29 0.15 12.06
CA GLY A 121 8.49 0.92 11.70
C GLY A 121 9.03 0.57 10.31
N GLN A 122 8.16 0.21 9.37
CA GLN A 122 8.54 -0.18 8.01
C GLN A 122 7.75 0.55 6.94
N SER A 123 8.36 0.70 5.77
CA SER A 123 7.68 1.20 4.57
C SER A 123 6.76 0.11 3.96
N TYR A 124 5.90 0.51 3.04
CA TYR A 124 4.99 -0.37 2.31
C TYR A 124 4.98 -0.01 0.82
N LEU A 125 4.45 -0.90 -0.02
CA LEU A 125 4.21 -0.62 -1.43
C LEU A 125 2.72 -0.30 -1.63
N CYS A 126 2.43 0.77 -2.37
CA CYS A 126 1.06 1.11 -2.75
C CYS A 126 0.85 0.95 -4.25
N VAL A 127 -0.18 0.21 -4.62
CA VAL A 127 -0.72 0.09 -5.98
C VAL A 127 -2.07 0.79 -6.00
N ALA A 128 -2.07 2.02 -6.49
CA ALA A 128 -3.25 2.89 -6.51
C ALA A 128 -4.27 2.44 -7.57
N THR A 129 -5.53 2.28 -7.18
CA THR A 129 -6.63 1.89 -8.08
C THR A 129 -7.63 3.02 -8.39
N ALA A 130 -7.48 4.19 -7.77
CA ALA A 130 -8.38 5.33 -7.95
C ALA A 130 -7.58 6.62 -8.20
N ALA A 131 -7.69 7.17 -9.40
CA ALA A 131 -7.02 8.43 -9.76
C ALA A 131 -7.61 9.68 -9.08
N SER A 132 -8.79 9.55 -8.44
CA SER A 132 -9.45 10.63 -7.70
C SER A 132 -8.91 10.85 -6.28
N VAL A 133 -8.01 9.98 -5.82
CA VAL A 133 -7.40 10.05 -4.49
C VAL A 133 -6.00 10.64 -4.60
N ASP A 134 -5.69 11.64 -3.80
CA ASP A 134 -4.41 12.34 -3.75
C ASP A 134 -3.54 11.98 -2.54
N GLY A 135 -4.12 11.23 -1.57
CA GLY A 135 -3.48 10.87 -0.30
C GLY A 135 -2.43 9.75 -0.34
N TYR A 136 -2.13 9.17 -1.51
CA TYR A 136 -1.21 8.03 -1.61
C TYR A 136 0.20 8.33 -1.10
N SER A 137 0.71 9.52 -1.41
CA SER A 137 2.05 9.97 -1.01
C SER A 137 2.05 10.92 0.20
N SER A 138 0.90 11.12 0.85
CA SER A 138 0.81 11.96 2.05
C SER A 138 1.43 11.26 3.26
N SER A 139 1.98 12.05 4.19
CA SER A 139 2.53 11.57 5.47
C SER A 139 1.46 11.25 6.52
N GLY A 140 0.17 11.43 6.20
CA GLY A 140 -0.95 11.17 7.11
C GLY A 140 -1.82 9.99 6.68
N ALA A 141 -2.43 9.32 7.64
CA ALA A 141 -3.50 8.37 7.45
C ALA A 141 -4.73 8.79 8.24
N VAL A 142 -5.92 8.69 7.65
CA VAL A 142 -7.19 8.99 8.30
C VAL A 142 -7.89 7.69 8.62
N VAL A 143 -7.95 7.35 9.90
CA VAL A 143 -8.59 6.11 10.38
C VAL A 143 -9.59 6.46 11.47
N SER A 144 -10.77 5.83 11.47
CA SER A 144 -11.77 6.01 12.49
C SER A 144 -11.55 5.05 13.66
N ARG A 145 -11.67 5.55 14.88
CA ARG A 145 -11.66 4.75 16.10
C ARG A 145 -12.79 5.24 17.03
N ASP A 146 -13.64 4.32 17.48
CA ASP A 146 -14.76 4.59 18.38
C ASP A 146 -15.69 5.74 17.86
N GLY A 147 -15.92 5.78 16.54
CA GLY A 147 -16.74 6.80 15.86
C GLY A 147 -16.06 8.15 15.63
N ALA A 148 -14.81 8.34 16.07
CA ALA A 148 -14.03 9.55 15.83
C ALA A 148 -12.99 9.33 14.74
N LYS A 149 -12.87 10.28 13.79
CA LYS A 149 -11.79 10.28 12.82
C LYS A 149 -10.48 10.75 13.46
N LEU A 150 -9.48 9.92 13.40
CA LEU A 150 -8.13 10.23 13.82
C LEU A 150 -7.27 10.50 12.58
N LEU A 151 -6.64 11.68 12.55
CA LEU A 151 -5.55 11.95 11.61
C LEU A 151 -4.24 11.59 12.30
N SER A 152 -3.65 10.49 11.90
CA SER A 152 -2.32 10.11 12.36
C SER A 152 -1.28 10.76 11.45
N LEU A 153 -0.47 11.67 11.98
CA LEU A 153 0.71 12.16 11.29
C LEU A 153 1.81 11.10 11.43
N ILE A 154 2.13 10.48 10.32
CA ILE A 154 3.12 9.42 10.24
C ILE A 154 4.42 10.06 9.76
N HIS A 155 5.38 10.19 10.64
CA HIS A 155 6.76 10.54 10.30
C HIS A 155 7.54 9.22 10.18
N ILE A 156 7.81 8.81 8.95
CA ILE A 156 8.64 7.64 8.64
C ILE A 156 10.05 8.11 8.33
#